data_66655b0e1adcd99e2e0dfc4882d99a03
#
_entry.id   66655b0e1adcd99e2e0dfc4882d99a03
#
_cell.length_a   1.000
_cell.length_b   1.000
_cell.length_c   1.000
_cell.angle_alpha   90.00
_cell.angle_beta   90.00
_cell.angle_gamma   90.00
#
_symmetry.space_group_name_H-M   'P 1'
#
loop_
_entity.id
_entity.type
_entity.pdbx_description
1 polymer ?
#
loop_
_entity_poly.entity_id
_entity_poly.type
_entity_poly.pdbx_seq_one_letter_code
_entity_poly.pdbx_strand_id
1 'polypeptide(L)'
;MSADGAAIQSELARPPCPTGVGTASAQADGAAAARGASGALRMQVHEWAEAPLAARIAWLGRLQDRVARGAEALVDEICADVGKSRWEALATDVLPLVDSIRWHRRHAARVLSGGPVAGRPWWMVGMSHRVDRVPVGHVAIIATWNYPVQLLGIQMVQALVAGNRVTVKPSERAPRSQRALLELFSGELPRGTLEWTASDRAAGEALLRDRRFDHVVFTGSTEVGRSVAETCARTLTPTTLELSGCDSAIVLADADPALAARGIWEAVTMNAGQTCMAPRRAIVDARAWPRFIEALAPLVGASGPARLVSEQSAARVAECVRDAVAGGGRPLRGVVEAPSGVHWRPAAVAGGSLMSDLARGAHFGPALAVLAADGLEASVALHRRFDQHLAVSVWCSAARARAMSRDRSMLAALGAGVVTFNDAVRPTAHPATSIAGRGPSGWGASRGEAGLRAMSRDIGVSCTSTRLRTPSGEPTASVQSIFRRLTGLGRARRAVAGLDSRGTRPSADPAGSEPRARTPQP
;
A
#
# COMPACT_ATOMS: atom_id res chain seq x y z
N MET A 1 39.28 -18.01 -11.20
CA MET A 1 40.53 -17.35 -10.86
C MET A 1 40.90 -16.42 -11.99
N SER A 2 40.74 -15.14 -11.77
CA SER A 2 41.56 -14.01 -12.26
C SER A 2 40.71 -12.73 -12.21
N ALA A 3 41.19 -11.82 -11.36
CA ALA A 3 41.46 -10.43 -11.63
C ALA A 3 40.31 -9.60 -12.26
N ASP A 4 39.48 -8.96 -11.36
CA ASP A 4 38.78 -7.69 -11.64
C ASP A 4 38.24 -7.11 -10.33
N GLY A 5 39.10 -6.95 -9.33
CA GLY A 5 38.80 -6.41 -8.00
C GLY A 5 39.59 -5.16 -7.60
N ALA A 6 40.13 -4.38 -8.54
CA ALA A 6 41.08 -3.32 -8.21
C ALA A 6 40.82 -1.95 -8.88
N ALA A 7 39.60 -1.62 -9.31
CA ALA A 7 39.36 -0.38 -10.04
C ALA A 7 38.29 0.55 -9.45
N ILE A 8 37.83 0.43 -8.19
CA ILE A 8 36.81 1.31 -7.58
C ILE A 8 37.31 2.09 -6.34
N GLN A 9 38.59 2.24 -6.12
CA GLN A 9 39.12 2.97 -4.95
C GLN A 9 39.89 4.27 -5.23
N SER A 10 39.84 4.87 -6.41
CA SER A 10 40.66 6.04 -6.71
C SER A 10 39.93 7.35 -7.09
N GLU A 11 38.65 7.54 -6.74
CA GLU A 11 37.96 8.77 -7.13
C GLU A 11 37.10 9.43 -6.00
N LEU A 12 37.63 9.43 -4.76
CA LEU A 12 37.08 10.23 -3.65
C LEU A 12 38.16 11.14 -3.04
N ALA A 13 38.75 12.02 -3.85
CA ALA A 13 39.54 13.12 -3.34
C ALA A 13 38.62 14.30 -2.94
N ARG A 14 38.51 14.55 -1.65
CA ARG A 14 37.83 15.75 -1.11
C ARG A 14 38.69 17.00 -1.39
N PRO A 15 38.09 18.13 -1.82
CA PRO A 15 38.82 19.40 -1.86
C PRO A 15 39.07 19.94 -0.45
N PRO A 16 40.17 20.67 -0.19
CA PRO A 16 40.50 21.17 1.13
C PRO A 16 39.64 22.36 1.53
N CYS A 17 39.32 22.43 2.83
CA CYS A 17 38.59 23.50 3.48
C CYS A 17 39.49 24.77 3.53
N PRO A 18 39.02 25.96 3.15
CA PRO A 18 39.82 27.18 3.30
C PRO A 18 39.76 27.67 4.74
N THR A 19 40.94 27.73 5.40
CA THR A 19 41.16 28.46 6.64
C THR A 19 41.45 29.92 6.30
N GLY A 20 40.52 30.81 6.64
CA GLY A 20 40.73 32.24 6.53
C GLY A 20 39.91 32.97 7.62
N VAL A 21 40.58 33.35 8.70
CA VAL A 21 40.03 34.21 9.74
C VAL A 21 40.08 35.65 9.25
N GLY A 22 38.91 36.24 9.01
CA GLY A 22 38.74 37.71 8.76
C GLY A 22 37.72 38.27 9.74
N THR A 23 38.21 39.14 10.60
CA THR A 23 37.46 39.83 11.64
C THR A 23 36.77 41.09 11.12
N ALA A 24 35.53 41.33 11.64
CA ALA A 24 34.82 42.59 11.80
C ALA A 24 34.23 43.28 10.55
N SER A 25 32.93 43.27 10.48
CA SER A 25 31.90 44.26 10.11
C SER A 25 30.69 43.63 9.40
N ALA A 26 29.93 42.82 10.09
CA ALA A 26 28.80 42.12 9.46
C ALA A 26 27.53 42.05 10.35
N GLN A 27 27.22 43.12 11.09
CA GLN A 27 25.98 43.12 11.89
C GLN A 27 24.79 43.86 11.25
N ALA A 28 25.01 44.66 10.20
CA ALA A 28 23.93 45.39 9.52
C ALA A 28 23.36 44.64 8.27
N ASP A 29 24.17 43.79 7.61
CA ASP A 29 23.77 43.14 6.36
C ASP A 29 23.01 41.81 6.55
N GLY A 30 23.11 41.20 7.73
CA GLY A 30 22.47 39.90 8.03
C GLY A 30 20.93 39.94 8.05
N ALA A 31 20.34 41.07 8.42
CA ALA A 31 18.88 41.21 8.49
C ALA A 31 18.24 41.50 7.12
N ALA A 32 18.99 42.11 6.20
CA ALA A 32 18.54 42.32 4.82
C ALA A 32 18.71 41.04 3.97
N ALA A 33 19.83 40.30 4.16
CA ALA A 33 20.06 39.01 3.52
C ALA A 33 19.06 37.92 3.97
N ALA A 34 18.70 37.91 5.26
CA ALA A 34 17.69 36.98 5.77
C ALA A 34 16.27 37.29 5.23
N ARG A 35 15.95 38.55 4.99
CA ARG A 35 14.69 38.96 4.34
C ARG A 35 14.69 38.66 2.85
N GLY A 36 15.80 38.80 2.16
CA GLY A 36 15.96 38.43 0.75
C GLY A 36 15.87 36.90 0.53
N ALA A 37 16.51 36.11 1.39
CA ALA A 37 16.46 34.65 1.36
C ALA A 37 15.05 34.10 1.68
N SER A 38 14.31 34.74 2.59
CA SER A 38 12.91 34.42 2.89
C SER A 38 11.99 34.69 1.70
N GLY A 39 12.24 35.78 0.93
CA GLY A 39 11.50 36.11 -0.29
C GLY A 39 11.77 35.11 -1.45
N ALA A 40 13.04 34.71 -1.63
CA ALA A 40 13.44 33.76 -2.65
C ALA A 40 12.94 32.32 -2.34
N LEU A 41 12.93 31.91 -1.07
CA LEU A 41 12.34 30.65 -0.63
C LEU A 41 10.81 30.63 -0.82
N ARG A 42 10.11 31.74 -0.58
CA ARG A 42 8.68 31.86 -0.86
C ARG A 42 8.32 31.70 -2.34
N MET A 43 9.19 32.11 -3.26
CA MET A 43 8.97 31.96 -4.70
C MET A 43 9.05 30.50 -5.19
N GLN A 44 9.59 29.57 -4.40
CA GLN A 44 9.65 28.14 -4.74
C GLN A 44 8.50 27.32 -4.17
N VAL A 45 7.74 27.85 -3.22
CA VAL A 45 6.58 27.16 -2.63
C VAL A 45 5.34 27.51 -3.44
N HIS A 46 4.65 26.48 -3.94
CA HIS A 46 3.45 26.65 -4.73
C HIS A 46 2.31 27.24 -3.88
N GLU A 47 1.52 28.19 -4.44
CA GLU A 47 0.42 28.88 -3.76
C GLU A 47 -0.51 27.94 -2.98
N TRP A 48 -0.84 26.78 -3.54
CA TRP A 48 -1.69 25.78 -2.88
C TRP A 48 -1.06 25.17 -1.63
N ALA A 49 0.26 25.04 -1.58
CA ALA A 49 0.97 24.56 -0.40
C ALA A 49 0.94 25.57 0.76
N GLU A 50 0.88 26.87 0.44
CA GLU A 50 0.75 27.94 1.41
C GLU A 50 -0.69 28.13 1.92
N ALA A 51 -1.69 27.62 1.19
CA ALA A 51 -3.08 27.69 1.58
C ALA A 51 -3.29 27.00 2.95
N PRO A 52 -4.01 27.63 3.90
CA PRO A 52 -4.31 27.01 5.19
C PRO A 52 -4.99 25.65 5.01
N LEU A 53 -4.67 24.69 5.88
CA LEU A 53 -5.28 23.35 5.83
C LEU A 53 -6.82 23.42 5.86
N ALA A 54 -7.40 24.36 6.63
CA ALA A 54 -8.84 24.59 6.68
C ALA A 54 -9.42 24.97 5.30
N ALA A 55 -8.70 25.77 4.51
CA ALA A 55 -9.13 26.16 3.16
C ALA A 55 -9.09 24.96 2.20
N ARG A 56 -8.07 24.10 2.30
CA ARG A 56 -7.95 22.86 1.52
C ARG A 56 -9.05 21.85 1.89
N ILE A 57 -9.42 21.77 3.16
CA ILE A 57 -10.56 20.94 3.62
C ILE A 57 -11.89 21.52 3.13
N ALA A 58 -12.06 22.84 3.14
CA ALA A 58 -13.26 23.48 2.60
C ALA A 58 -13.40 23.24 1.09
N TRP A 59 -12.29 23.25 0.34
CA TRP A 59 -12.27 22.87 -1.09
C TRP A 59 -12.80 21.44 -1.31
N LEU A 60 -12.45 20.46 -0.45
CA LEU A 60 -13.03 19.11 -0.53
C LEU A 60 -14.55 19.10 -0.42
N GLY A 61 -15.14 20.02 0.35
CA GLY A 61 -16.61 20.17 0.41
C GLY A 61 -17.20 20.55 -0.94
N ARG A 62 -16.63 21.59 -1.54
CA ARG A 62 -17.06 22.05 -2.86
C ARG A 62 -16.79 21.02 -3.97
N LEU A 63 -15.68 20.29 -3.87
CA LEU A 63 -15.40 19.17 -4.76
C LEU A 63 -16.45 18.07 -4.65
N GLN A 64 -16.85 17.71 -3.42
CA GLN A 64 -17.92 16.72 -3.21
C GLN A 64 -19.20 17.11 -3.93
N ASP A 65 -19.60 18.38 -3.83
CA ASP A 65 -20.80 18.90 -4.48
C ASP A 65 -20.67 18.88 -6.03
N ARG A 66 -19.47 19.19 -6.56
CA ARG A 66 -19.21 19.09 -8.02
C ARG A 66 -19.28 17.64 -8.50
N VAL A 67 -18.64 16.71 -7.79
CA VAL A 67 -18.68 15.27 -8.13
C VAL A 67 -20.12 14.73 -8.06
N ALA A 68 -20.89 15.13 -7.05
CA ALA A 68 -22.28 14.71 -6.92
C ALA A 68 -23.15 15.23 -8.07
N ARG A 69 -23.01 16.49 -8.47
CA ARG A 69 -23.71 17.06 -9.63
C ARG A 69 -23.27 16.46 -10.97
N GLY A 70 -21.99 16.10 -11.09
CA GLY A 70 -21.41 15.47 -12.29
C GLY A 70 -21.50 13.96 -12.33
N ALA A 71 -22.16 13.31 -11.35
CA ALA A 71 -22.15 11.86 -11.19
C ALA A 71 -22.66 11.11 -12.42
N GLU A 72 -23.77 11.53 -13.00
CA GLU A 72 -24.37 10.90 -14.18
C GLU A 72 -23.44 11.00 -15.41
N ALA A 73 -22.84 12.16 -15.63
CA ALA A 73 -21.88 12.34 -16.73
C ALA A 73 -20.62 11.48 -16.52
N LEU A 74 -20.11 11.38 -15.29
CA LEU A 74 -19.00 10.47 -14.98
C LEU A 74 -19.38 9.01 -15.23
N VAL A 75 -20.59 8.59 -14.87
CA VAL A 75 -21.11 7.24 -15.14
C VAL A 75 -21.14 6.96 -16.63
N ASP A 76 -21.65 7.90 -17.45
CA ASP A 76 -21.69 7.74 -18.90
C ASP A 76 -20.30 7.56 -19.51
N GLU A 77 -19.34 8.37 -19.08
CA GLU A 77 -17.97 8.29 -19.57
C GLU A 77 -17.25 6.99 -19.10
N ILE A 78 -17.51 6.51 -17.87
CA ILE A 78 -17.00 5.22 -17.38
C ILE A 78 -17.57 4.06 -18.21
N CYS A 79 -18.88 4.08 -18.50
CA CYS A 79 -19.52 3.06 -19.32
C CYS A 79 -18.93 3.03 -20.74
N ALA A 80 -18.67 4.20 -21.32
CA ALA A 80 -18.08 4.32 -22.64
C ALA A 80 -16.63 3.80 -22.70
N ASP A 81 -15.79 4.15 -21.72
CA ASP A 81 -14.39 3.77 -21.67
C ASP A 81 -14.21 2.27 -21.38
N VAL A 82 -14.79 1.76 -20.28
CA VAL A 82 -14.45 0.45 -19.74
C VAL A 82 -15.59 -0.57 -19.81
N GLY A 83 -16.79 -0.15 -20.22
CA GLY A 83 -17.91 -1.04 -20.47
C GLY A 83 -18.61 -1.57 -19.24
N LYS A 84 -18.46 -0.90 -18.09
CA LYS A 84 -19.27 -1.18 -16.89
C LYS A 84 -20.75 -0.89 -17.14
N SER A 85 -21.61 -1.60 -16.44
CA SER A 85 -23.00 -1.17 -16.34
C SER A 85 -23.10 0.16 -15.57
N ARG A 86 -24.15 0.95 -15.80
CA ARG A 86 -24.39 2.21 -15.08
C ARG A 86 -24.41 2.02 -13.57
N TRP A 87 -25.07 0.95 -13.12
CA TRP A 87 -25.10 0.59 -11.70
C TRP A 87 -23.70 0.30 -11.15
N GLU A 88 -22.93 -0.49 -11.86
CA GLU A 88 -21.58 -0.85 -11.44
C GLU A 88 -20.66 0.37 -11.43
N ALA A 89 -20.71 1.24 -12.44
CA ALA A 89 -19.94 2.49 -12.49
C ALA A 89 -20.29 3.41 -11.31
N LEU A 90 -21.58 3.55 -10.98
CA LEU A 90 -22.03 4.33 -9.82
C LEU A 90 -21.54 3.73 -8.50
N ALA A 91 -21.75 2.41 -8.31
CA ALA A 91 -21.49 1.73 -7.05
C ALA A 91 -19.99 1.52 -6.78
N THR A 92 -19.16 1.35 -7.83
CA THR A 92 -17.74 0.98 -7.66
C THR A 92 -16.75 2.09 -7.98
N ASP A 93 -17.16 3.16 -8.66
CA ASP A 93 -16.31 4.30 -8.97
C ASP A 93 -16.77 5.57 -8.26
N VAL A 94 -18.01 6.02 -8.50
CA VAL A 94 -18.46 7.33 -8.04
C VAL A 94 -18.74 7.34 -6.53
N LEU A 95 -19.50 6.37 -6.01
CA LEU A 95 -19.84 6.29 -4.59
C LEU A 95 -18.60 6.16 -3.68
N PRO A 96 -17.63 5.27 -3.94
CA PRO A 96 -16.44 5.19 -3.11
C PRO A 96 -15.56 6.45 -3.16
N LEU A 97 -15.53 7.18 -4.28
CA LEU A 97 -14.85 8.47 -4.35
C LEU A 97 -15.54 9.50 -3.44
N VAL A 98 -16.87 9.61 -3.51
CA VAL A 98 -17.63 10.54 -2.65
C VAL A 98 -17.42 10.21 -1.18
N ASP A 99 -17.44 8.94 -0.80
CA ASP A 99 -17.20 8.51 0.57
C ASP A 99 -15.75 8.78 1.02
N SER A 100 -14.79 8.64 0.11
CA SER A 100 -13.41 9.02 0.38
C SER A 100 -13.26 10.53 0.60
N ILE A 101 -13.90 11.38 -0.21
CA ILE A 101 -13.91 12.84 0.00
C ILE A 101 -14.50 13.17 1.37
N ARG A 102 -15.65 12.57 1.75
CA ARG A 102 -16.27 12.75 3.06
C ARG A 102 -15.36 12.35 4.21
N TRP A 103 -14.65 11.24 4.06
CA TRP A 103 -13.73 10.75 5.07
C TRP A 103 -12.56 11.75 5.24
N HIS A 104 -11.94 12.19 4.16
CA HIS A 104 -10.83 13.14 4.20
C HIS A 104 -11.24 14.49 4.78
N ARG A 105 -12.45 14.99 4.48
CA ARG A 105 -13.00 16.20 5.11
C ARG A 105 -13.04 16.12 6.63
N ARG A 106 -13.35 14.95 7.19
CA ARG A 106 -13.49 14.75 8.65
C ARG A 106 -12.15 14.47 9.32
N HIS A 107 -11.18 13.87 8.62
CA HIS A 107 -9.99 13.32 9.24
C HIS A 107 -8.68 14.00 8.83
N ALA A 108 -8.65 14.76 7.72
CA ALA A 108 -7.41 15.36 7.21
C ALA A 108 -6.77 16.31 8.23
N ALA A 109 -7.55 17.10 8.97
CA ALA A 109 -7.01 17.97 10.01
C ALA A 109 -6.20 17.16 11.04
N ARG A 110 -6.77 16.07 11.57
CA ARG A 110 -6.09 15.23 12.55
C ARG A 110 -4.85 14.54 11.97
N VAL A 111 -4.92 14.08 10.73
CA VAL A 111 -3.82 13.30 10.11
C VAL A 111 -2.66 14.19 9.68
N LEU A 112 -2.95 15.40 9.20
CA LEU A 112 -1.97 16.34 8.66
C LEU A 112 -1.51 17.41 9.68
N SER A 113 -2.12 17.47 10.87
CA SER A 113 -1.64 18.35 11.92
C SER A 113 -0.38 17.81 12.55
N GLY A 114 0.58 18.70 12.76
CA GLY A 114 1.71 18.45 13.62
C GLY A 114 1.35 18.57 15.10
N GLY A 115 2.32 18.36 15.95
CA GLY A 115 2.10 18.51 17.38
C GLY A 115 3.38 18.43 18.20
N PRO A 116 3.33 18.78 19.49
CA PRO A 116 4.45 18.64 20.39
C PRO A 116 4.86 17.17 20.54
N VAL A 117 6.16 16.94 20.60
CA VAL A 117 6.70 15.60 20.90
C VAL A 117 6.68 15.41 22.41
N ALA A 118 5.95 14.39 22.88
CA ALA A 118 5.91 14.03 24.28
C ALA A 118 7.18 13.28 24.73
N GLY A 119 7.39 13.18 26.05
CA GLY A 119 8.49 12.38 26.59
C GLY A 119 9.86 13.04 26.49
N ARG A 120 9.93 14.38 26.51
CA ARG A 120 11.20 15.11 26.53
C ARG A 120 12.09 14.61 27.67
N PRO A 121 13.34 14.19 27.39
CA PRO A 121 14.31 13.86 28.42
C PRO A 121 14.56 15.04 29.35
N TRP A 122 14.70 14.79 30.64
CA TRP A 122 14.88 15.85 31.64
C TRP A 122 16.11 16.71 31.40
N TRP A 123 17.16 16.16 30.80
CA TRP A 123 18.39 16.90 30.46
C TRP A 123 18.23 17.89 29.27
N MET A 124 17.11 17.84 28.57
CA MET A 124 16.74 18.78 27.51
C MET A 124 15.94 19.99 28.07
N VAL A 125 16.25 20.46 29.26
CA VAL A 125 15.58 21.60 29.88
C VAL A 125 15.73 22.86 28.99
N GLY A 126 14.64 23.60 28.83
CA GLY A 126 14.60 24.80 27.98
C GLY A 126 14.56 24.52 26.47
N MET A 127 14.35 23.26 26.07
CA MET A 127 14.11 22.89 24.68
C MET A 127 12.64 22.49 24.48
N SER A 128 12.06 22.92 23.38
CA SER A 128 10.77 22.44 22.89
C SER A 128 10.96 21.70 21.59
N HIS A 129 10.18 20.65 21.41
CA HIS A 129 10.22 19.82 20.21
C HIS A 129 8.81 19.61 19.68
N ARG A 130 8.65 19.72 18.39
CA ARG A 130 7.41 19.39 17.70
C ARG A 130 7.71 18.73 16.36
N VAL A 131 6.75 17.99 15.84
CA VAL A 131 6.77 17.47 14.49
C VAL A 131 5.64 18.14 13.73
N ASP A 132 5.95 18.83 12.66
CA ASP A 132 4.98 19.39 11.72
C ASP A 132 4.91 18.52 10.48
N ARG A 133 3.73 18.42 9.87
CA ARG A 133 3.57 17.74 8.59
C ARG A 133 3.43 18.78 7.48
N VAL A 134 4.22 18.60 6.44
CA VAL A 134 4.20 19.46 5.25
C VAL A 134 3.98 18.62 4.00
N PRO A 135 3.45 19.20 2.89
CA PRO A 135 3.36 18.51 1.61
C PRO A 135 4.69 17.87 1.21
N VAL A 136 4.68 16.74 0.51
CA VAL A 136 5.91 16.21 -0.11
C VAL A 136 6.44 17.16 -1.17
N GLY A 137 5.56 17.83 -1.93
CA GLY A 137 5.91 18.80 -2.97
C GLY A 137 5.14 18.58 -4.28
N HIS A 138 5.80 18.09 -5.32
CA HIS A 138 5.20 17.78 -6.61
C HIS A 138 4.98 16.27 -6.75
N VAL A 139 3.74 15.84 -6.89
CA VAL A 139 3.34 14.43 -7.00
C VAL A 139 2.97 14.11 -8.44
N ALA A 140 3.56 13.05 -9.02
CA ALA A 140 3.05 12.45 -10.24
C ALA A 140 2.08 11.31 -9.91
N ILE A 141 0.96 11.23 -10.63
CA ILE A 141 0.01 10.13 -10.54
C ILE A 141 -0.14 9.51 -11.93
N ILE A 142 0.32 8.27 -12.10
CA ILE A 142 0.15 7.50 -13.33
C ILE A 142 -1.06 6.58 -13.11
N ALA A 143 -2.17 6.95 -13.75
CA ALA A 143 -3.49 6.39 -13.47
C ALA A 143 -3.72 5.06 -14.18
N THR A 144 -4.55 4.21 -13.58
CA THR A 144 -5.07 2.97 -14.15
C THR A 144 -6.46 3.15 -14.74
N TRP A 145 -6.95 2.14 -15.45
CA TRP A 145 -8.22 2.18 -16.20
C TRP A 145 -9.37 1.41 -15.56
N ASN A 146 -9.10 0.42 -14.71
CA ASN A 146 -10.12 -0.54 -14.28
C ASN A 146 -11.15 0.04 -13.28
N TYR A 147 -10.76 1.01 -12.48
CA TYR A 147 -11.62 1.87 -11.67
C TYR A 147 -11.18 3.33 -11.89
N PRO A 148 -11.48 3.88 -13.09
CA PRO A 148 -10.81 5.08 -13.57
C PRO A 148 -11.09 6.32 -12.74
N VAL A 149 -12.29 6.42 -12.16
CA VAL A 149 -12.71 7.56 -11.35
C VAL A 149 -12.37 7.35 -9.87
N GLN A 150 -12.61 6.14 -9.35
CA GLN A 150 -12.34 5.84 -7.94
C GLN A 150 -10.85 5.97 -7.59
N LEU A 151 -9.99 5.22 -8.29
CA LEU A 151 -8.58 5.12 -7.90
C LEU A 151 -7.86 6.45 -8.13
N LEU A 152 -7.99 7.04 -9.30
CA LEU A 152 -7.39 8.34 -9.58
C LEU A 152 -7.92 9.42 -8.65
N GLY A 153 -9.24 9.47 -8.46
CA GLY A 153 -9.89 10.48 -7.63
C GLY A 153 -9.44 10.44 -6.18
N ILE A 154 -9.31 9.25 -5.58
CA ILE A 154 -8.83 9.10 -4.20
C ILE A 154 -7.37 9.55 -4.07
N GLN A 155 -6.50 9.17 -5.00
CA GLN A 155 -5.09 9.58 -5.00
C GLN A 155 -4.96 11.11 -5.13
N MET A 156 -5.75 11.74 -6.02
CA MET A 156 -5.80 13.20 -6.14
C MET A 156 -6.33 13.88 -4.88
N VAL A 157 -7.40 13.36 -4.26
CA VAL A 157 -7.92 13.89 -2.99
C VAL A 157 -6.82 13.94 -1.92
N GLN A 158 -6.07 12.86 -1.77
CA GLN A 158 -5.00 12.75 -0.78
C GLN A 158 -3.85 13.71 -1.08
N ALA A 159 -3.38 13.76 -2.32
CA ALA A 159 -2.29 14.62 -2.72
C ALA A 159 -2.65 16.11 -2.58
N LEU A 160 -3.84 16.51 -3.06
CA LEU A 160 -4.27 17.90 -3.06
C LEU A 160 -4.62 18.40 -1.66
N VAL A 161 -5.31 17.61 -0.81
CA VAL A 161 -5.61 18.07 0.56
C VAL A 161 -4.36 18.17 1.43
N ALA A 162 -3.34 17.36 1.15
CA ALA A 162 -2.03 17.50 1.78
C ALA A 162 -1.29 18.78 1.35
N GLY A 163 -1.70 19.43 0.24
CA GLY A 163 -1.13 20.68 -0.25
C GLY A 163 -0.11 20.52 -1.37
N ASN A 164 -0.09 19.36 -2.04
CA ASN A 164 0.84 19.10 -3.14
C ASN A 164 0.38 19.72 -4.46
N ARG A 165 1.35 20.02 -5.35
CA ARG A 165 1.13 20.07 -6.78
C ARG A 165 0.96 18.65 -7.32
N VAL A 166 0.09 18.48 -8.31
CA VAL A 166 -0.19 17.16 -8.89
C VAL A 166 -0.10 17.23 -10.40
N THR A 167 0.66 16.31 -11.00
CA THR A 167 0.61 16.04 -12.44
C THR A 167 0.10 14.63 -12.67
N VAL A 168 -0.99 14.51 -13.42
CA VAL A 168 -1.61 13.22 -13.75
C VAL A 168 -1.25 12.79 -15.17
N LYS A 169 -0.84 11.54 -15.33
CA LYS A 169 -0.87 10.85 -16.62
C LYS A 169 -2.11 9.97 -16.66
N PRO A 170 -3.17 10.37 -17.40
CA PRO A 170 -4.37 9.56 -17.55
C PRO A 170 -4.09 8.23 -18.27
N SER A 171 -4.93 7.22 -18.06
CA SER A 171 -4.82 5.95 -18.76
C SER A 171 -5.30 6.08 -20.21
N GLU A 172 -4.59 5.45 -21.13
CA GLU A 172 -4.98 5.35 -22.55
C GLU A 172 -6.29 4.56 -22.76
N ARG A 173 -6.69 3.76 -21.77
CA ARG A 173 -7.91 2.93 -21.81
C ARG A 173 -9.12 3.56 -21.10
N ALA A 174 -8.92 4.72 -20.47
CA ALA A 174 -9.98 5.46 -19.77
C ALA A 174 -9.83 6.97 -19.97
N PRO A 175 -9.59 7.46 -21.20
CA PRO A 175 -9.25 8.86 -21.43
C PRO A 175 -10.43 9.80 -21.17
N ARG A 176 -11.66 9.39 -21.44
CA ARG A 176 -12.87 10.22 -21.33
C ARG A 176 -13.26 10.42 -19.87
N SER A 177 -13.43 9.33 -19.12
CA SER A 177 -13.84 9.36 -17.72
C SER A 177 -12.80 10.06 -16.84
N GLN A 178 -11.50 9.85 -17.11
CA GLN A 178 -10.45 10.52 -16.36
C GLN A 178 -10.32 12.00 -16.72
N ARG A 179 -10.54 12.37 -17.98
CA ARG A 179 -10.60 13.79 -18.38
C ARG A 179 -11.76 14.51 -17.68
N ALA A 180 -12.96 13.94 -17.71
CA ALA A 180 -14.12 14.51 -17.02
C ALA A 180 -13.85 14.67 -15.50
N LEU A 181 -13.21 13.68 -14.88
CA LEU A 181 -12.81 13.77 -13.49
C LEU A 181 -11.80 14.89 -13.23
N LEU A 182 -10.77 15.03 -14.06
CA LEU A 182 -9.74 16.07 -13.94
C LEU A 182 -10.33 17.47 -14.07
N GLU A 183 -11.27 17.66 -14.97
CA GLU A 183 -12.00 18.91 -15.15
C GLU A 183 -12.82 19.27 -13.91
N LEU A 184 -13.50 18.29 -13.27
CA LEU A 184 -14.20 18.49 -12.01
C LEU A 184 -13.25 18.87 -10.86
N PHE A 185 -12.05 18.28 -10.80
CA PHE A 185 -11.07 18.56 -9.77
C PHE A 185 -10.37 19.91 -9.95
N SER A 186 -10.07 20.31 -11.17
CA SER A 186 -9.31 21.54 -11.48
C SER A 186 -10.09 22.82 -11.15
N GLY A 187 -11.42 22.76 -11.15
CA GLY A 187 -12.25 23.91 -10.82
C GLY A 187 -11.94 24.46 -9.42
N GLU A 188 -11.64 25.75 -9.29
CA GLU A 188 -11.30 26.47 -8.05
C GLU A 188 -9.90 26.16 -7.46
N LEU A 189 -9.07 25.37 -8.12
CA LEU A 189 -7.66 25.25 -7.75
C LEU A 189 -6.84 26.38 -8.39
N PRO A 190 -5.83 26.91 -7.68
CA PRO A 190 -4.88 27.85 -8.29
C PRO A 190 -4.21 27.23 -9.54
N ARG A 191 -3.89 28.08 -10.51
CA ARG A 191 -3.26 27.64 -11.76
C ARG A 191 -1.97 26.86 -11.47
N GLY A 192 -1.75 25.74 -12.14
CA GLY A 192 -0.58 24.89 -11.98
C GLY A 192 -0.63 23.97 -10.76
N THR A 193 -1.72 23.96 -9.96
CA THR A 193 -1.90 23.02 -8.84
C THR A 193 -2.18 21.61 -9.34
N LEU A 194 -3.04 21.48 -10.36
CA LEU A 194 -3.38 20.22 -11.01
C LEU A 194 -3.16 20.37 -12.51
N GLU A 195 -2.29 19.54 -13.05
CA GLU A 195 -1.97 19.44 -14.47
C GLU A 195 -2.11 17.99 -14.93
N TRP A 196 -2.27 17.78 -16.22
CA TRP A 196 -2.25 16.43 -16.81
C TRP A 196 -1.62 16.41 -18.19
N THR A 197 -1.07 15.26 -18.54
CA THR A 197 -0.46 14.99 -19.84
C THR A 197 -1.47 14.39 -20.82
N ALA A 198 -1.04 14.10 -22.03
CA ALA A 198 -1.73 13.16 -22.91
C ALA A 198 -1.85 11.78 -22.24
N SER A 199 -2.82 10.98 -22.67
CA SER A 199 -3.10 9.67 -22.06
C SER A 199 -2.26 8.52 -22.64
N ASP A 200 -1.50 8.75 -23.70
CA ASP A 200 -0.71 7.72 -24.38
C ASP A 200 0.50 7.26 -23.53
N ARG A 201 1.08 6.12 -23.92
CA ARG A 201 2.22 5.52 -23.20
C ARG A 201 3.46 6.40 -23.25
N ALA A 202 3.72 7.04 -24.41
CA ALA A 202 4.91 7.87 -24.59
C ALA A 202 4.90 9.09 -23.65
N ALA A 203 3.72 9.68 -23.39
CA ALA A 203 3.57 10.75 -22.40
C ALA A 203 3.95 10.29 -20.98
N GLY A 204 3.67 9.03 -20.61
CA GLY A 204 4.07 8.48 -19.32
C GLY A 204 5.58 8.30 -19.19
N GLU A 205 6.23 7.79 -20.20
CA GLU A 205 7.69 7.63 -20.25
C GLU A 205 8.40 8.99 -20.24
N ALA A 206 7.93 9.95 -21.03
CA ALA A 206 8.44 11.32 -21.06
C ALA A 206 8.26 12.02 -19.71
N LEU A 207 7.10 11.84 -19.05
CA LEU A 207 6.81 12.44 -17.75
C LEU A 207 7.89 12.12 -16.71
N LEU A 208 8.27 10.85 -16.59
CA LEU A 208 9.25 10.39 -15.60
C LEU A 208 10.71 10.69 -16.00
N ARG A 209 11.00 10.78 -17.32
CA ARG A 209 12.32 11.11 -17.82
C ARG A 209 12.63 12.60 -17.73
N ASP A 210 11.66 13.43 -18.12
CA ASP A 210 11.89 14.85 -18.42
C ASP A 210 11.53 15.76 -17.25
N ARG A 211 10.82 15.24 -16.23
CA ARG A 211 10.41 15.99 -15.04
C ARG A 211 10.89 15.32 -13.75
N ARG A 212 11.18 16.13 -12.75
CA ARG A 212 11.48 15.65 -11.39
C ARG A 212 10.25 15.80 -10.52
N PHE A 213 9.97 14.76 -9.75
CA PHE A 213 8.87 14.70 -8.80
C PHE A 213 9.41 14.38 -7.41
N ASP A 214 8.68 14.83 -6.39
CA ASP A 214 8.98 14.52 -4.99
C ASP A 214 8.32 13.22 -4.54
N HIS A 215 7.31 12.74 -5.28
CA HIS A 215 6.66 11.44 -5.09
C HIS A 215 5.98 10.98 -6.39
N VAL A 216 6.03 9.68 -6.66
CA VAL A 216 5.33 9.08 -7.80
C VAL A 216 4.35 8.01 -7.30
N VAL A 217 3.09 8.14 -7.69
CA VAL A 217 2.06 7.11 -7.49
C VAL A 217 1.80 6.41 -8.80
N PHE A 218 1.95 5.10 -8.82
CA PHE A 218 1.65 4.27 -9.98
C PHE A 218 0.68 3.16 -9.60
N THR A 219 -0.35 2.98 -10.41
CA THR A 219 -1.29 1.85 -10.30
C THR A 219 -1.34 1.11 -11.64
N GLY A 220 -0.96 -0.17 -11.64
CA GLY A 220 -0.91 -0.94 -12.89
C GLY A 220 -0.30 -2.33 -12.77
N SER A 221 0.29 -2.85 -13.85
CA SER A 221 0.93 -4.16 -13.86
C SER A 221 2.25 -4.16 -13.07
N THR A 222 2.63 -5.31 -12.55
CA THR A 222 3.91 -5.50 -11.83
C THR A 222 5.12 -5.18 -12.73
N GLU A 223 5.05 -5.55 -13.99
CA GLU A 223 6.12 -5.30 -14.96
C GLU A 223 6.38 -3.79 -15.15
N VAL A 224 5.31 -3.03 -15.44
CA VAL A 224 5.42 -1.58 -15.60
C VAL A 224 5.79 -0.90 -14.28
N GLY A 225 5.25 -1.37 -13.15
CA GLY A 225 5.60 -0.84 -11.83
C GLY A 225 7.07 -1.00 -11.50
N ARG A 226 7.69 -2.10 -11.91
CA ARG A 226 9.13 -2.33 -11.76
C ARG A 226 9.94 -1.31 -12.58
N SER A 227 9.56 -1.07 -13.84
CA SER A 227 10.19 -0.05 -14.68
C SER A 227 10.05 1.38 -14.11
N VAL A 228 8.88 1.70 -13.55
CA VAL A 228 8.65 2.98 -12.84
C VAL A 228 9.57 3.10 -11.63
N ALA A 229 9.67 2.04 -10.82
CA ALA A 229 10.56 2.00 -9.65
C ALA A 229 12.03 2.21 -10.02
N GLU A 230 12.52 1.53 -11.06
CA GLU A 230 13.88 1.66 -11.56
C GLU A 230 14.18 3.09 -12.03
N THR A 231 13.23 3.71 -12.74
CA THR A 231 13.37 5.09 -13.19
C THR A 231 13.42 6.06 -12.01
N CYS A 232 12.53 5.91 -11.04
CA CYS A 232 12.48 6.74 -9.83
C CYS A 232 13.69 6.55 -8.94
N ALA A 233 14.26 5.33 -8.87
CA ALA A 233 15.45 5.04 -8.08
C ALA A 233 16.68 5.85 -8.54
N ARG A 234 16.81 6.16 -9.83
CA ARG A 234 17.91 6.98 -10.37
C ARG A 234 17.95 8.40 -9.80
N THR A 235 16.81 8.92 -9.38
CA THR A 235 16.65 10.26 -8.77
C THR A 235 16.30 10.20 -7.29
N LEU A 236 16.30 9.00 -6.68
CA LEU A 236 15.88 8.75 -5.30
C LEU A 236 14.46 9.27 -5.01
N THR A 237 13.59 9.27 -6.03
CA THR A 237 12.20 9.70 -5.88
C THR A 237 11.38 8.60 -5.19
N PRO A 238 10.75 8.86 -4.03
CA PRO A 238 9.87 7.91 -3.37
C PRO A 238 8.67 7.54 -4.24
N THR A 239 8.22 6.28 -4.11
CA THR A 239 7.08 5.79 -4.89
C THR A 239 6.03 5.12 -4.00
N THR A 240 4.76 5.21 -4.42
CA THR A 240 3.67 4.32 -4.02
C THR A 240 3.29 3.50 -5.24
N LEU A 241 3.50 2.18 -5.16
CA LEU A 241 3.24 1.25 -6.25
C LEU A 241 2.09 0.33 -5.85
N GLU A 242 0.95 0.48 -6.53
CA GLU A 242 -0.21 -0.40 -6.42
C GLU A 242 -0.25 -1.31 -7.64
N LEU A 243 0.24 -2.53 -7.48
CA LEU A 243 0.44 -3.45 -8.58
C LEU A 243 -0.60 -4.57 -8.57
N SER A 244 -0.49 -5.46 -9.55
CA SER A 244 -1.42 -6.57 -9.69
C SER A 244 -1.43 -7.45 -8.44
N GLY A 245 -2.62 -7.90 -8.05
CA GLY A 245 -2.83 -8.99 -7.13
C GLY A 245 -3.08 -10.29 -7.87
N CYS A 246 -2.71 -11.39 -7.24
CA CYS A 246 -3.07 -12.72 -7.67
C CYS A 246 -3.62 -13.48 -6.46
N ASP A 247 -4.80 -13.04 -6.04
CA ASP A 247 -5.31 -13.28 -4.71
C ASP A 247 -6.02 -14.62 -4.57
N SER A 248 -6.04 -15.13 -3.34
CA SER A 248 -6.71 -16.39 -3.00
C SER A 248 -7.93 -16.13 -2.13
N ALA A 249 -8.99 -16.93 -2.37
CA ALA A 249 -10.06 -17.13 -1.41
C ALA A 249 -9.86 -18.48 -0.72
N ILE A 250 -9.68 -18.50 0.59
CA ILE A 250 -9.51 -19.72 1.38
C ILE A 250 -10.85 -20.10 1.99
N VAL A 251 -11.38 -21.29 1.65
CA VAL A 251 -12.66 -21.80 2.14
C VAL A 251 -12.41 -22.95 3.11
N LEU A 252 -12.68 -22.74 4.40
CA LEU A 252 -12.46 -23.74 5.45
C LEU A 252 -13.65 -24.69 5.57
N ALA A 253 -13.45 -25.82 6.23
CA ALA A 253 -14.47 -26.87 6.40
C ALA A 253 -15.76 -26.40 7.10
N ASP A 254 -15.63 -25.40 7.98
CA ASP A 254 -16.74 -24.82 8.75
C ASP A 254 -17.38 -23.58 8.06
N ALA A 255 -17.00 -23.27 6.82
CA ALA A 255 -17.66 -22.24 6.03
C ALA A 255 -19.06 -22.69 5.58
N ASP A 256 -19.95 -21.72 5.40
CA ASP A 256 -21.16 -21.95 4.61
C ASP A 256 -20.77 -22.01 3.12
N PRO A 257 -20.91 -23.17 2.46
CA PRO A 257 -20.43 -23.33 1.10
C PRO A 257 -21.20 -22.49 0.08
N ALA A 258 -22.50 -22.26 0.29
CA ALA A 258 -23.33 -21.48 -0.62
C ALA A 258 -22.99 -19.98 -0.51
N LEU A 259 -22.78 -19.49 0.71
CA LEU A 259 -22.32 -18.10 0.95
C LEU A 259 -20.93 -17.88 0.34
N ALA A 260 -20.00 -18.82 0.58
CA ALA A 260 -18.64 -18.72 0.06
C ALA A 260 -18.62 -18.75 -1.48
N ALA A 261 -19.32 -19.71 -2.10
CA ALA A 261 -19.40 -19.82 -3.55
C ALA A 261 -19.97 -18.56 -4.20
N ARG A 262 -21.06 -18.02 -3.65
CA ARG A 262 -21.69 -16.80 -4.14
C ARG A 262 -20.76 -15.60 -4.01
N GLY A 263 -20.24 -15.32 -2.81
CA GLY A 263 -19.41 -14.13 -2.57
C GLY A 263 -18.09 -14.17 -3.33
N ILE A 264 -17.46 -15.34 -3.47
CA ILE A 264 -16.27 -15.50 -4.29
C ILE A 264 -16.59 -15.28 -5.76
N TRP A 265 -17.69 -15.86 -6.27
CA TRP A 265 -18.06 -15.72 -7.67
C TRP A 265 -18.48 -14.28 -8.03
N GLU A 266 -19.19 -13.58 -7.16
CA GLU A 266 -19.50 -12.17 -7.29
C GLU A 266 -18.20 -11.34 -7.38
N ALA A 267 -17.22 -11.61 -6.53
CA ALA A 267 -15.93 -10.91 -6.56
C ALA A 267 -15.12 -11.22 -7.84
N VAL A 268 -15.19 -12.48 -8.35
CA VAL A 268 -14.54 -12.88 -9.59
C VAL A 268 -15.17 -12.25 -10.82
N THR A 269 -16.49 -12.00 -10.80
CA THR A 269 -17.22 -11.45 -11.95
C THR A 269 -17.38 -9.94 -11.92
N MET A 270 -17.20 -9.31 -10.76
CA MET A 270 -17.24 -7.86 -10.61
C MET A 270 -16.26 -7.17 -11.58
N ASN A 271 -16.72 -6.15 -12.30
CA ASN A 271 -15.95 -5.44 -13.32
C ASN A 271 -15.37 -6.41 -14.39
N ALA A 272 -16.13 -7.41 -14.79
CA ALA A 272 -15.64 -8.48 -15.68
C ALA A 272 -14.34 -9.15 -15.18
N GLY A 273 -14.16 -9.29 -13.87
CA GLY A 273 -12.95 -9.82 -13.25
C GLY A 273 -11.73 -8.90 -13.32
N GLN A 274 -11.88 -7.68 -13.81
CA GLN A 274 -10.80 -6.70 -13.99
C GLN A 274 -10.56 -5.88 -12.71
N THR A 275 -10.46 -6.61 -11.59
CA THR A 275 -10.26 -6.08 -10.25
C THR A 275 -8.95 -6.64 -9.69
N CYS A 276 -8.06 -5.75 -9.21
CA CYS A 276 -6.74 -6.15 -8.72
C CYS A 276 -6.80 -7.11 -7.52
N MET A 277 -7.82 -6.98 -6.67
CA MET A 277 -8.06 -7.82 -5.50
C MET A 277 -9.11 -8.92 -5.72
N ALA A 278 -9.51 -9.19 -6.97
CA ALA A 278 -10.41 -10.32 -7.26
C ALA A 278 -9.70 -11.65 -7.01
N PRO A 279 -10.33 -12.62 -6.34
CA PRO A 279 -9.78 -13.95 -6.21
C PRO A 279 -9.49 -14.58 -7.58
N ARG A 280 -8.25 -15.01 -7.80
CA ARG A 280 -7.86 -15.78 -8.99
C ARG A 280 -7.95 -17.27 -8.73
N ARG A 281 -7.94 -17.65 -7.46
CA ARG A 281 -8.11 -19.02 -7.01
C ARG A 281 -8.95 -19.10 -5.74
N ALA A 282 -9.73 -20.18 -5.64
CA ALA A 282 -10.36 -20.62 -4.41
C ALA A 282 -9.60 -21.85 -3.90
N ILE A 283 -9.03 -21.76 -2.69
CA ILE A 283 -8.37 -22.87 -2.00
C ILE A 283 -9.39 -23.42 -1.01
N VAL A 284 -9.93 -24.60 -1.29
CA VAL A 284 -11.08 -25.16 -0.59
C VAL A 284 -10.66 -26.37 0.23
N ASP A 285 -11.01 -26.38 1.53
CA ASP A 285 -10.83 -27.55 2.40
C ASP A 285 -11.50 -28.79 1.78
N ALA A 286 -10.80 -29.91 1.74
CA ALA A 286 -11.30 -31.14 1.13
C ALA A 286 -12.69 -31.56 1.65
N ARG A 287 -13.00 -31.27 2.91
CA ARG A 287 -14.31 -31.57 3.54
C ARG A 287 -15.42 -30.64 3.04
N ALA A 288 -15.10 -29.41 2.64
CA ALA A 288 -16.05 -28.45 2.07
C ALA A 288 -16.18 -28.61 0.54
N TRP A 289 -15.23 -29.26 -0.12
CA TRP A 289 -15.10 -29.34 -1.56
C TRP A 289 -16.37 -29.75 -2.29
N PRO A 290 -17.04 -30.92 -1.98
CA PRO A 290 -18.20 -31.36 -2.75
C PRO A 290 -19.32 -30.31 -2.74
N ARG A 291 -19.64 -29.78 -1.55
CA ARG A 291 -20.71 -28.79 -1.37
C ARG A 291 -20.37 -27.45 -1.99
N PHE A 292 -19.09 -27.05 -1.95
CA PHE A 292 -18.64 -25.81 -2.58
C PHE A 292 -18.75 -25.88 -4.09
N ILE A 293 -18.33 -26.99 -4.71
CA ILE A 293 -18.45 -27.20 -6.16
C ILE A 293 -19.93 -27.27 -6.58
N GLU A 294 -20.76 -27.95 -5.82
CA GLU A 294 -22.21 -28.02 -6.05
C GLU A 294 -22.85 -26.63 -6.01
N ALA A 295 -22.47 -25.78 -5.07
CA ALA A 295 -22.96 -24.41 -4.96
C ALA A 295 -22.41 -23.48 -6.04
N LEU A 296 -21.14 -23.66 -6.47
CA LEU A 296 -20.49 -22.78 -7.44
C LEU A 296 -20.91 -23.07 -8.88
N ALA A 297 -21.09 -24.34 -9.26
CA ALA A 297 -21.34 -24.71 -10.65
C ALA A 297 -22.58 -24.05 -11.28
N PRO A 298 -23.73 -23.91 -10.60
CA PRO A 298 -24.89 -23.19 -11.13
C PRO A 298 -24.62 -21.73 -11.38
N LEU A 299 -23.83 -21.07 -10.50
CA LEU A 299 -23.48 -19.66 -10.63
C LEU A 299 -22.61 -19.41 -11.86
N VAL A 300 -21.62 -20.30 -12.09
CA VAL A 300 -20.80 -20.29 -13.31
C VAL A 300 -21.67 -20.51 -14.55
N GLY A 301 -22.59 -21.49 -14.50
CA GLY A 301 -23.50 -21.81 -15.58
C GLY A 301 -24.43 -20.66 -15.97
N ALA A 302 -24.94 -19.92 -15.01
CA ALA A 302 -25.85 -18.80 -15.21
C ALA A 302 -25.17 -17.51 -15.71
N SER A 303 -23.82 -17.42 -15.64
CA SER A 303 -23.09 -16.21 -16.01
C SER A 303 -23.18 -15.91 -17.50
N GLY A 304 -23.62 -14.71 -17.86
CA GLY A 304 -23.63 -14.19 -19.21
C GLY A 304 -22.23 -13.73 -19.68
N PRO A 305 -22.06 -13.35 -20.96
CA PRO A 305 -20.82 -12.78 -21.47
C PRO A 305 -20.49 -11.48 -20.73
N ALA A 306 -19.22 -11.33 -20.35
CA ALA A 306 -18.68 -10.12 -19.75
C ALA A 306 -17.79 -9.40 -20.76
N ARG A 307 -17.86 -8.05 -20.80
CA ARG A 307 -17.02 -7.23 -21.67
C ARG A 307 -15.69 -6.94 -20.98
N LEU A 308 -14.58 -7.35 -21.59
CA LEU A 308 -13.23 -7.00 -21.17
C LEU A 308 -12.75 -5.74 -21.89
N VAL A 309 -11.68 -5.14 -21.38
CA VAL A 309 -11.12 -3.88 -21.89
C VAL A 309 -10.53 -3.99 -23.30
N SER A 310 -10.14 -5.20 -23.74
CA SER A 310 -9.60 -5.45 -25.08
C SER A 310 -9.78 -6.92 -25.48
N GLU A 311 -9.73 -7.18 -26.78
CA GLU A 311 -9.72 -8.54 -27.36
C GLU A 311 -8.52 -9.35 -26.86
N GLN A 312 -7.35 -8.73 -26.74
CA GLN A 312 -6.17 -9.37 -26.18
C GLN A 312 -6.39 -9.84 -24.74
N SER A 313 -7.08 -9.04 -23.93
CA SER A 313 -7.43 -9.43 -22.54
C SER A 313 -8.39 -10.62 -22.54
N ALA A 314 -9.40 -10.62 -23.41
CA ALA A 314 -10.33 -11.74 -23.55
C ALA A 314 -9.63 -13.02 -24.02
N ALA A 315 -8.78 -12.93 -25.03
CA ALA A 315 -7.98 -14.04 -25.54
C ALA A 315 -7.06 -14.63 -24.46
N ARG A 316 -6.39 -13.78 -23.67
CA ARG A 316 -5.49 -14.23 -22.59
C ARG A 316 -6.24 -14.99 -21.50
N VAL A 317 -7.41 -14.51 -21.06
CA VAL A 317 -8.22 -15.23 -20.07
C VAL A 317 -8.65 -16.59 -20.59
N ALA A 318 -9.14 -16.66 -21.83
CA ALA A 318 -9.54 -17.92 -22.44
C ALA A 318 -8.37 -18.91 -22.62
N GLU A 319 -7.18 -18.41 -22.93
CA GLU A 319 -5.95 -19.21 -23.00
C GLU A 319 -5.59 -19.83 -21.65
N CYS A 320 -5.59 -19.03 -20.57
CA CYS A 320 -5.33 -19.54 -19.22
C CYS A 320 -6.31 -20.62 -18.79
N VAL A 321 -7.59 -20.48 -19.17
CA VAL A 321 -8.61 -21.49 -18.86
C VAL A 321 -8.39 -22.75 -19.69
N ARG A 322 -8.06 -22.64 -20.99
CA ARG A 322 -7.74 -23.80 -21.83
C ARG A 322 -6.49 -24.55 -21.32
N ASP A 323 -5.45 -23.82 -20.95
CA ASP A 323 -4.23 -24.40 -20.34
C ASP A 323 -4.57 -25.21 -19.07
N ALA A 324 -5.38 -24.64 -18.18
CA ALA A 324 -5.79 -25.33 -16.96
C ALA A 324 -6.60 -26.62 -17.24
N VAL A 325 -7.47 -26.62 -18.27
CA VAL A 325 -8.24 -27.80 -18.69
C VAL A 325 -7.33 -28.84 -19.33
N ALA A 326 -6.40 -28.42 -20.19
CA ALA A 326 -5.41 -29.32 -20.79
C ALA A 326 -4.50 -29.97 -19.73
N GLY A 327 -4.21 -29.24 -18.62
CA GLY A 327 -3.49 -29.72 -17.44
C GLY A 327 -4.33 -30.59 -16.49
N GLY A 328 -5.48 -31.11 -16.93
CA GLY A 328 -6.34 -32.07 -16.19
C GLY A 328 -7.39 -31.38 -15.28
N GLY A 329 -7.56 -30.07 -15.38
CA GLY A 329 -8.62 -29.37 -14.67
C GLY A 329 -9.99 -29.62 -15.29
N ARG A 330 -11.03 -29.70 -14.46
CA ARG A 330 -12.42 -29.91 -14.90
C ARG A 330 -13.15 -28.56 -14.94
N PRO A 331 -13.59 -28.08 -16.13
CA PRO A 331 -14.39 -26.85 -16.19
C PRO A 331 -15.76 -27.10 -15.53
N LEU A 332 -16.21 -26.13 -14.73
CA LEU A 332 -17.53 -26.22 -14.06
C LEU A 332 -18.69 -25.89 -15.00
N ARG A 333 -18.38 -25.28 -16.13
CA ARG A 333 -19.25 -25.15 -17.30
C ARG A 333 -18.71 -26.09 -18.38
N GLY A 334 -19.53 -26.88 -19.00
CA GLY A 334 -19.12 -28.02 -19.85
C GLY A 334 -18.13 -27.69 -20.96
N VAL A 335 -18.29 -26.57 -21.68
CA VAL A 335 -17.41 -26.15 -22.78
C VAL A 335 -16.78 -24.78 -22.48
N VAL A 336 -15.49 -24.70 -22.74
CA VAL A 336 -14.75 -23.39 -22.71
C VAL A 336 -14.91 -22.74 -24.08
N GLU A 337 -15.78 -21.76 -24.16
CA GLU A 337 -16.04 -21.02 -25.40
C GLU A 337 -14.86 -20.11 -25.77
N ALA A 338 -14.62 -19.91 -27.06
CA ALA A 338 -13.73 -18.89 -27.56
C ALA A 338 -14.30 -17.49 -27.29
N PRO A 339 -13.47 -16.46 -27.09
CA PRO A 339 -13.96 -15.09 -26.98
C PRO A 339 -14.59 -14.61 -28.29
N SER A 340 -15.60 -13.75 -28.17
CA SER A 340 -16.19 -13.01 -29.30
C SER A 340 -15.79 -11.54 -29.18
N GLY A 341 -14.72 -11.16 -29.86
CA GLY A 341 -14.11 -9.84 -29.72
C GLY A 341 -13.69 -9.60 -28.27
N VAL A 342 -14.21 -8.54 -27.66
CA VAL A 342 -13.95 -8.18 -26.26
C VAL A 342 -14.82 -8.95 -25.25
N HIS A 343 -15.77 -9.77 -25.70
CA HIS A 343 -16.69 -10.48 -24.83
C HIS A 343 -16.25 -11.90 -24.57
N TRP A 344 -16.29 -12.30 -23.30
CA TRP A 344 -16.01 -13.67 -22.89
C TRP A 344 -16.88 -14.08 -21.70
N ARG A 345 -17.26 -15.36 -21.67
CA ARG A 345 -18.08 -15.88 -20.57
C ARG A 345 -17.22 -16.28 -19.39
N PRO A 346 -17.55 -15.82 -18.16
CA PRO A 346 -16.84 -16.22 -16.96
C PRO A 346 -16.73 -17.74 -16.81
N ALA A 347 -15.57 -18.23 -16.34
CA ALA A 347 -15.31 -19.64 -16.19
C ALA A 347 -14.64 -19.98 -14.86
N ALA A 348 -14.91 -21.18 -14.35
CA ALA A 348 -14.19 -21.76 -13.23
C ALA A 348 -13.72 -23.17 -13.58
N VAL A 349 -12.49 -23.52 -13.18
CA VAL A 349 -11.87 -24.84 -13.41
C VAL A 349 -11.52 -25.44 -12.06
N ALA A 350 -12.03 -26.64 -11.79
CA ALA A 350 -11.79 -27.37 -10.55
C ALA A 350 -10.65 -28.38 -10.72
N GLY A 351 -9.70 -28.40 -9.82
CA GLY A 351 -8.50 -29.24 -9.87
C GLY A 351 -7.50 -28.77 -10.94
N GLY A 352 -6.69 -29.69 -11.44
CA GLY A 352 -5.65 -29.42 -12.43
C GLY A 352 -4.31 -29.01 -11.79
N SER A 353 -3.38 -28.59 -12.66
CA SER A 353 -2.03 -28.24 -12.25
C SER A 353 -1.97 -26.92 -11.49
N LEU A 354 -1.27 -26.91 -10.35
CA LEU A 354 -0.92 -25.69 -9.60
C LEU A 354 -0.01 -24.75 -10.41
N MET A 355 0.64 -25.27 -11.45
CA MET A 355 1.54 -24.51 -12.32
C MET A 355 0.83 -23.92 -13.54
N SER A 356 -0.47 -24.22 -13.75
CA SER A 356 -1.25 -23.61 -14.82
C SER A 356 -1.30 -22.09 -14.68
N ASP A 357 -1.34 -21.41 -15.80
CA ASP A 357 -1.44 -19.95 -15.84
C ASP A 357 -2.70 -19.44 -15.13
N LEU A 358 -3.79 -20.22 -15.17
CA LEU A 358 -5.01 -19.93 -14.43
C LEU A 358 -4.77 -19.95 -12.90
N ALA A 359 -4.15 -21.01 -12.38
CA ALA A 359 -3.87 -21.16 -10.95
C ALA A 359 -2.88 -20.09 -10.47
N ARG A 360 -1.91 -19.70 -11.32
CA ARG A 360 -0.96 -18.61 -11.04
C ARG A 360 -1.57 -17.23 -11.20
N GLY A 361 -2.79 -17.12 -11.75
CA GLY A 361 -3.48 -15.86 -11.96
C GLY A 361 -2.85 -14.97 -13.03
N ALA A 362 -2.26 -15.58 -14.06
CA ALA A 362 -1.63 -14.86 -15.17
C ALA A 362 -2.65 -14.22 -16.14
N HIS A 363 -3.76 -13.75 -15.59
CA HIS A 363 -4.87 -13.12 -16.31
C HIS A 363 -5.48 -11.97 -15.51
N PHE A 364 -6.23 -11.11 -16.19
CA PHE A 364 -6.97 -10.01 -15.56
C PHE A 364 -8.42 -9.99 -16.09
N GLY A 365 -9.17 -11.02 -15.68
CA GLY A 365 -10.55 -11.23 -16.14
C GLY A 365 -11.29 -12.28 -15.32
N PRO A 366 -12.54 -12.62 -15.69
CA PRO A 366 -13.48 -13.34 -14.85
C PRO A 366 -13.27 -14.87 -14.91
N ALA A 367 -12.11 -15.33 -14.43
CA ALA A 367 -11.79 -16.76 -14.38
C ALA A 367 -11.27 -17.15 -12.99
N LEU A 368 -11.60 -18.37 -12.53
CA LEU A 368 -11.29 -18.89 -11.21
C LEU A 368 -10.70 -20.31 -11.29
N ALA A 369 -9.52 -20.51 -10.69
CA ALA A 369 -9.03 -21.84 -10.37
C ALA A 369 -9.60 -22.29 -9.01
N VAL A 370 -10.10 -23.51 -8.89
CA VAL A 370 -10.56 -24.09 -7.63
C VAL A 370 -9.63 -25.24 -7.25
N LEU A 371 -8.92 -25.11 -6.14
CA LEU A 371 -7.86 -25.99 -5.68
C LEU A 371 -8.25 -26.61 -4.33
N ALA A 372 -7.95 -27.89 -4.11
CA ALA A 372 -8.19 -28.54 -2.84
C ALA A 372 -6.98 -28.39 -1.90
N ALA A 373 -7.25 -28.31 -0.57
CA ALA A 373 -6.23 -28.37 0.46
C ALA A 373 -6.80 -28.99 1.74
N ASP A 374 -5.95 -29.60 2.57
CA ASP A 374 -6.36 -30.27 3.81
C ASP A 374 -6.21 -29.34 5.02
N GLY A 375 -7.25 -28.57 5.32
CA GLY A 375 -7.31 -27.68 6.46
C GLY A 375 -6.63 -26.33 6.25
N LEU A 376 -6.59 -25.54 7.34
CA LEU A 376 -6.11 -24.16 7.31
C LEU A 376 -4.62 -24.05 6.97
N GLU A 377 -3.79 -24.87 7.61
CA GLU A 377 -2.33 -24.83 7.46
C GLU A 377 -1.90 -25.13 6.03
N ALA A 378 -2.46 -26.20 5.44
CA ALA A 378 -2.20 -26.54 4.04
C ALA A 378 -2.73 -25.47 3.08
N SER A 379 -3.89 -24.87 3.38
CA SER A 379 -4.44 -23.76 2.59
C SER A 379 -3.55 -22.53 2.61
N VAL A 380 -3.04 -22.15 3.78
CA VAL A 380 -2.09 -21.03 3.93
C VAL A 380 -0.75 -21.34 3.25
N ALA A 381 -0.25 -22.57 3.40
CA ALA A 381 0.98 -23.00 2.74
C ALA A 381 0.83 -22.96 1.20
N LEU A 382 -0.31 -23.41 0.67
CA LEU A 382 -0.61 -23.32 -0.76
C LEU A 382 -0.74 -21.87 -1.23
N HIS A 383 -1.47 -21.03 -0.50
CA HIS A 383 -1.58 -19.59 -0.77
C HIS A 383 -0.20 -18.92 -0.89
N ARG A 384 0.72 -19.25 0.00
CA ARG A 384 2.08 -18.68 0.05
C ARG A 384 3.02 -19.15 -1.07
N ARG A 385 2.64 -20.16 -1.86
CA ARG A 385 3.40 -20.59 -3.05
C ARG A 385 3.28 -19.62 -4.22
N PHE A 386 2.34 -18.70 -4.16
CA PHE A 386 2.12 -17.68 -5.18
C PHE A 386 2.72 -16.37 -4.72
N ASP A 387 3.36 -15.63 -5.62
CA ASP A 387 4.21 -14.49 -5.25
C ASP A 387 3.46 -13.19 -4.95
N GLN A 388 2.25 -13.03 -5.52
CA GLN A 388 1.49 -11.77 -5.43
C GLN A 388 0.40 -11.89 -4.36
N HIS A 389 0.46 -10.99 -3.36
CA HIS A 389 -0.43 -10.98 -2.20
C HIS A 389 -0.95 -9.56 -1.93
N LEU A 390 -1.87 -9.10 -2.77
CA LEU A 390 -2.55 -7.82 -2.55
C LEU A 390 -3.65 -7.98 -1.51
N ALA A 391 -4.53 -9.00 -1.70
CA ALA A 391 -5.58 -9.33 -0.77
C ALA A 391 -5.69 -10.86 -0.57
N VAL A 392 -6.33 -11.28 0.52
CA VAL A 392 -6.77 -12.65 0.75
C VAL A 392 -8.12 -12.62 1.45
N SER A 393 -9.05 -13.47 1.02
CA SER A 393 -10.32 -13.66 1.72
C SER A 393 -10.36 -15.04 2.39
N VAL A 394 -10.86 -15.10 3.62
CA VAL A 394 -11.01 -16.34 4.38
C VAL A 394 -12.48 -16.55 4.71
N TRP A 395 -13.00 -17.71 4.31
CA TRP A 395 -14.39 -18.10 4.47
C TRP A 395 -14.49 -19.21 5.52
N CYS A 396 -15.20 -18.95 6.60
CA CYS A 396 -15.32 -19.84 7.74
C CYS A 396 -16.54 -19.46 8.59
N SER A 397 -16.80 -20.19 9.67
CA SER A 397 -17.84 -19.81 10.64
C SER A 397 -17.60 -18.40 11.21
N ALA A 398 -18.66 -17.70 11.57
CA ALA A 398 -18.57 -16.35 12.14
C ALA A 398 -17.75 -16.31 13.44
N ALA A 399 -17.78 -17.38 14.24
CA ALA A 399 -16.97 -17.48 15.47
C ALA A 399 -15.48 -17.55 15.13
N ARG A 400 -15.10 -18.39 14.17
CA ARG A 400 -13.73 -18.54 13.70
C ARG A 400 -13.20 -17.28 13.03
N ALA A 401 -14.02 -16.62 12.20
CA ALA A 401 -13.67 -15.34 11.58
C ALA A 401 -13.32 -14.27 12.64
N ARG A 402 -14.13 -14.16 13.72
CA ARG A 402 -13.84 -13.24 14.84
C ARG A 402 -12.54 -13.58 15.58
N ALA A 403 -12.25 -14.86 15.76
CA ALA A 403 -11.01 -15.29 16.40
C ALA A 403 -9.79 -15.00 15.52
N MET A 404 -9.82 -15.43 14.25
CA MET A 404 -8.73 -15.26 13.30
C MET A 404 -8.44 -13.78 13.00
N SER A 405 -9.47 -12.92 12.95
CA SER A 405 -9.28 -11.47 12.69
C SER A 405 -8.51 -10.74 13.79
N ARG A 406 -8.36 -11.34 14.98
CA ARG A 406 -7.59 -10.81 16.11
C ARG A 406 -6.23 -11.50 16.29
N ASP A 407 -6.02 -12.60 15.61
CA ASP A 407 -4.77 -13.36 15.66
C ASP A 407 -3.71 -12.74 14.74
N ARG A 408 -2.78 -12.00 15.35
CA ARG A 408 -1.71 -11.31 14.61
C ARG A 408 -0.76 -12.30 13.92
N SER A 409 -0.55 -13.48 14.48
CA SER A 409 0.33 -14.50 13.89
C SER A 409 -0.29 -15.06 12.62
N MET A 410 -1.60 -15.34 12.66
CA MET A 410 -2.37 -15.77 11.50
C MET A 410 -2.42 -14.69 10.40
N LEU A 411 -2.71 -13.43 10.76
CA LEU A 411 -2.72 -12.32 9.81
C LEU A 411 -1.34 -12.14 9.15
N ALA A 412 -0.26 -12.29 9.91
CA ALA A 412 1.11 -12.25 9.37
C ALA A 412 1.40 -13.45 8.45
N ALA A 413 0.92 -14.65 8.80
CA ALA A 413 1.08 -15.85 7.99
C ALA A 413 0.37 -15.76 6.63
N LEU A 414 -0.78 -15.09 6.56
CA LEU A 414 -1.50 -14.82 5.31
C LEU A 414 -0.72 -13.87 4.38
N GLY A 415 0.14 -13.00 4.93
CA GLY A 415 1.11 -12.23 4.16
C GLY A 415 0.54 -11.22 3.17
N ALA A 416 -0.77 -10.99 3.13
CA ALA A 416 -1.44 -10.06 2.23
C ALA A 416 -1.52 -8.64 2.79
N GLY A 417 -1.67 -7.66 1.91
CA GLY A 417 -1.89 -6.27 2.29
C GLY A 417 -3.29 -6.03 2.88
N VAL A 418 -4.28 -6.80 2.44
CA VAL A 418 -5.66 -6.76 2.95
C VAL A 418 -6.13 -8.18 3.22
N VAL A 419 -6.75 -8.40 4.39
CA VAL A 419 -7.39 -9.66 4.76
C VAL A 419 -8.87 -9.40 5.01
N THR A 420 -9.73 -10.18 4.36
CA THR A 420 -11.18 -10.12 4.56
C THR A 420 -11.72 -11.45 5.06
N PHE A 421 -12.79 -11.42 5.85
CA PHE A 421 -13.47 -12.62 6.35
C PHE A 421 -14.91 -12.66 5.84
N ASN A 422 -15.31 -13.80 5.27
CA ASN A 422 -16.66 -14.06 4.75
C ASN A 422 -17.18 -13.01 3.75
N ASP A 423 -16.26 -12.33 3.10
CA ASP A 423 -16.49 -11.40 1.99
C ASP A 423 -15.20 -11.25 1.19
N ALA A 424 -15.28 -10.78 -0.04
CA ALA A 424 -14.12 -10.47 -0.87
C ALA A 424 -14.37 -9.14 -1.59
N VAL A 425 -13.30 -8.37 -1.85
CA VAL A 425 -13.32 -7.08 -2.57
C VAL A 425 -14.15 -5.99 -1.88
N ARG A 426 -15.45 -6.20 -1.69
CA ARG A 426 -16.39 -5.18 -1.18
C ARG A 426 -15.94 -4.49 0.13
N PRO A 427 -15.44 -5.19 1.17
CA PRO A 427 -14.97 -4.54 2.40
C PRO A 427 -13.81 -3.57 2.19
N THR A 428 -13.06 -3.74 1.10
CA THR A 428 -11.93 -2.89 0.77
C THR A 428 -12.34 -1.50 0.26
N ALA A 429 -13.62 -1.30 -0.06
CA ALA A 429 -14.17 0.01 -0.44
C ALA A 429 -14.27 0.99 0.74
N HIS A 430 -14.12 0.52 1.99
CA HIS A 430 -14.19 1.38 3.17
C HIS A 430 -13.10 2.47 3.12
N PRO A 431 -13.46 3.76 3.21
CA PRO A 431 -12.54 4.88 2.93
C PRO A 431 -11.38 5.01 3.93
N ALA A 432 -11.50 4.45 5.14
CA ALA A 432 -10.42 4.43 6.13
C ALA A 432 -9.45 3.25 5.95
N THR A 433 -9.82 2.24 5.15
CA THR A 433 -8.98 1.06 4.94
C THR A 433 -7.89 1.38 3.94
N SER A 434 -6.64 1.27 4.37
CA SER A 434 -5.49 1.41 3.47
C SER A 434 -5.34 0.16 2.60
N ILE A 435 -4.95 0.36 1.37
CA ILE A 435 -4.49 -0.70 0.47
C ILE A 435 -2.98 -0.58 0.37
N ALA A 436 -2.28 -1.69 0.62
CA ALA A 436 -0.82 -1.74 0.56
C ALA A 436 -0.40 -3.10 -0.02
N GLY A 437 0.21 -3.09 -1.19
CA GLY A 437 0.77 -4.30 -1.80
C GLY A 437 1.94 -4.85 -0.99
N ARG A 438 2.28 -6.12 -1.21
CA ARG A 438 3.47 -6.78 -0.65
C ARG A 438 4.23 -7.50 -1.76
N GLY A 439 5.57 -7.43 -1.70
CA GLY A 439 6.43 -8.06 -2.71
C GLY A 439 6.07 -7.61 -4.13
N PRO A 440 5.79 -8.52 -5.07
CA PRO A 440 5.42 -8.18 -6.45
C PRO A 440 4.10 -7.42 -6.61
N SER A 441 3.26 -7.33 -5.56
CA SER A 441 2.07 -6.48 -5.55
C SER A 441 2.35 -5.03 -5.17
N GLY A 442 3.63 -4.67 -4.96
CA GLY A 442 4.08 -3.29 -4.75
C GLY A 442 4.35 -2.92 -3.31
N TRP A 443 4.47 -1.63 -3.06
CA TRP A 443 4.75 -1.02 -1.75
C TRP A 443 4.14 0.37 -1.63
N GLY A 444 4.24 0.93 -0.43
CA GLY A 444 3.52 2.13 -0.05
C GLY A 444 2.10 1.79 0.34
N ALA A 445 1.28 2.81 0.52
CA ALA A 445 -0.14 2.64 0.83
C ALA A 445 -0.95 3.74 0.15
N SER A 446 -2.11 3.38 -0.33
CA SER A 446 -3.15 4.31 -0.74
C SER A 446 -4.36 4.18 0.16
N ARG A 447 -5.25 5.15 0.09
CA ARG A 447 -6.46 5.29 0.89
C ARG A 447 -6.19 5.43 2.40
N GLY A 448 -7.21 5.83 3.12
CA GLY A 448 -7.18 5.97 4.56
C GLY A 448 -6.08 6.90 5.08
N GLU A 449 -5.74 6.72 6.32
CA GLU A 449 -4.72 7.53 6.98
C GLU A 449 -3.32 7.30 6.41
N ALA A 450 -2.97 6.06 6.11
CA ALA A 450 -1.63 5.73 5.61
C ALA A 450 -1.38 6.37 4.22
N GLY A 451 -2.36 6.32 3.30
CA GLY A 451 -2.25 6.97 2.00
C GLY A 451 -2.18 8.49 2.11
N LEU A 452 -2.97 9.10 3.03
CA LEU A 452 -2.88 10.54 3.26
C LEU A 452 -1.51 10.94 3.86
N ARG A 453 -0.96 10.13 4.77
CA ARG A 453 0.38 10.34 5.32
C ARG A 453 1.47 10.24 4.27
N ALA A 454 1.33 9.35 3.30
CA ALA A 454 2.28 9.19 2.19
C ALA A 454 2.39 10.45 1.31
N MET A 455 1.36 11.31 1.29
CA MET A 455 1.34 12.58 0.56
C MET A 455 1.90 13.76 1.38
N SER A 456 2.47 13.50 2.55
CA SER A 456 3.07 14.50 3.41
C SER A 456 4.32 13.93 4.09
N ARG A 457 5.21 14.80 4.53
CA ARG A 457 6.43 14.42 5.26
C ARG A 457 6.53 15.13 6.60
N ASP A 458 7.18 14.50 7.55
CA ASP A 458 7.41 15.07 8.85
C ASP A 458 8.62 16.02 8.81
N ILE A 459 8.49 17.17 9.50
CA ILE A 459 9.61 18.06 9.81
C ILE A 459 9.71 18.14 11.33
N GLY A 460 10.84 17.69 11.87
CA GLY A 460 11.19 17.91 13.27
C GLY A 460 11.63 19.36 13.50
N VAL A 461 10.93 20.06 14.40
CA VAL A 461 11.27 21.43 14.78
C VAL A 461 11.69 21.44 16.23
N SER A 462 12.90 21.91 16.50
CA SER A 462 13.43 22.05 17.85
C SER A 462 13.78 23.51 18.10
N CYS A 463 13.34 24.04 19.25
CA CYS A 463 13.65 25.41 19.67
C CYS A 463 14.28 25.37 21.07
N THR A 464 15.40 26.07 21.23
CA THR A 464 16.11 26.20 22.51
C THR A 464 15.93 27.62 23.06
N SER A 465 15.28 27.75 24.21
CA SER A 465 15.06 29.00 24.92
C SER A 465 16.08 29.27 26.03
N THR A 466 16.99 28.33 26.28
CA THR A 466 18.02 28.44 27.31
C THR A 466 19.39 28.79 26.74
N ARG A 467 20.23 29.48 27.56
CA ARG A 467 21.64 29.69 27.25
C ARG A 467 22.54 28.51 27.57
N LEU A 468 21.99 27.47 28.20
CA LEU A 468 22.73 26.23 28.44
C LEU A 468 23.16 25.62 27.10
N ARG A 469 24.45 25.31 27.01
CA ARG A 469 25.04 24.62 25.85
C ARG A 469 25.67 23.29 26.31
N THR A 470 25.63 22.31 25.47
CA THR A 470 26.42 21.10 25.71
C THR A 470 27.90 21.48 25.71
N PRO A 471 28.69 21.07 26.72
CA PRO A 471 30.13 21.36 26.72
C PRO A 471 30.79 20.88 25.45
N SER A 472 31.54 21.77 24.78
CA SER A 472 32.41 21.40 23.67
C SER A 472 33.78 21.05 24.23
N GLY A 473 34.25 19.82 24.04
CA GLY A 473 35.52 19.33 24.56
C GLY A 473 35.34 18.17 25.55
N GLU A 474 36.46 17.73 26.15
CA GLU A 474 36.39 16.65 27.15
C GLU A 474 35.63 17.13 28.40
N PRO A 475 34.53 16.45 28.75
CA PRO A 475 33.74 16.84 29.91
C PRO A 475 34.55 16.58 31.19
N THR A 476 34.39 17.45 32.19
CA THR A 476 35.02 17.27 33.51
C THR A 476 34.59 15.91 34.14
N ALA A 477 35.41 15.37 35.02
CA ALA A 477 35.14 14.11 35.72
C ALA A 477 33.74 14.09 36.39
N SER A 478 33.29 15.22 36.91
CA SER A 478 31.96 15.40 37.49
C SER A 478 30.84 15.21 36.46
N VAL A 479 30.98 15.83 35.30
CA VAL A 479 30.03 15.71 34.18
C VAL A 479 30.03 14.28 33.66
N GLN A 480 31.22 13.65 33.48
CA GLN A 480 31.31 12.23 33.09
C GLN A 480 30.63 11.30 34.11
N SER A 481 30.79 11.59 35.42
CA SER A 481 30.12 10.82 36.48
C SER A 481 28.60 10.90 36.39
N ILE A 482 28.06 12.10 36.12
CA ILE A 482 26.64 12.34 35.92
C ILE A 482 26.15 11.52 34.73
N PHE A 483 26.82 11.60 33.58
CA PHE A 483 26.43 10.84 32.38
C PHE A 483 26.49 9.31 32.62
N ARG A 484 27.54 8.82 33.32
CA ARG A 484 27.62 7.41 33.70
C ARG A 484 26.47 6.95 34.60
N ARG A 485 26.02 7.81 35.52
CA ARG A 485 24.84 7.51 36.35
C ARG A 485 23.55 7.48 35.53
N LEU A 486 23.40 8.42 34.61
CA LEU A 486 22.24 8.53 33.72
C LEU A 486 22.12 7.36 32.73
N THR A 487 23.24 6.88 32.20
CA THR A 487 23.28 5.71 31.30
C THR A 487 23.12 4.38 32.01
N GLY A 488 22.99 4.37 33.35
CA GLY A 488 22.89 3.13 34.14
C GLY A 488 24.17 2.30 34.22
N LEU A 489 25.26 2.73 33.57
CA LEU A 489 26.55 2.01 33.55
C LEU A 489 27.14 1.79 34.94
N GLY A 490 26.82 2.65 35.90
CA GLY A 490 27.21 2.47 37.33
C GLY A 490 26.44 1.38 38.03
N ARG A 491 25.22 1.04 37.61
CA ARG A 491 24.42 -0.05 38.18
C ARG A 491 24.81 -1.40 37.60
N ALA A 492 25.11 -1.45 36.30
CA ALA A 492 25.55 -2.70 35.67
C ALA A 492 26.87 -3.22 36.25
N ARG A 493 27.86 -2.36 36.53
CA ARG A 493 29.12 -2.76 37.16
C ARG A 493 28.92 -3.30 38.60
N ARG A 494 27.97 -2.78 39.39
CA ARG A 494 27.65 -3.33 40.72
C ARG A 494 26.92 -4.67 40.66
N ALA A 495 26.09 -4.89 39.65
CA ALA A 495 25.42 -6.18 39.43
C ALA A 495 26.41 -7.27 39.00
N VAL A 496 27.38 -6.96 38.15
CA VAL A 496 28.45 -7.91 37.74
C VAL A 496 29.43 -8.16 38.90
N ALA A 497 29.85 -7.10 39.61
CA ALA A 497 30.70 -7.28 40.80
C ALA A 497 30.01 -8.03 41.97
N GLY A 498 28.68 -7.97 42.05
CA GLY A 498 27.89 -8.73 43.04
C GLY A 498 27.69 -10.21 42.67
N LEU A 499 27.91 -10.58 41.41
CA LEU A 499 27.90 -11.95 40.91
C LEU A 499 29.23 -12.66 41.20
N ASP A 500 30.37 -11.94 41.05
CA ASP A 500 31.69 -12.50 41.34
C ASP A 500 31.98 -12.70 42.82
N SER A 501 31.28 -12.00 43.74
CA SER A 501 31.46 -12.14 45.18
C SER A 501 30.63 -13.26 45.83
N ARG A 502 29.82 -14.01 45.09
CA ARG A 502 29.03 -15.14 45.56
C ARG A 502 29.52 -16.51 45.08
N GLY A 503 30.62 -16.58 44.43
CA GLY A 503 31.16 -17.82 43.90
C GLY A 503 32.43 -18.24 44.63
N THR A 504 32.36 -18.76 45.86
CA THR A 504 33.19 -19.83 46.40
C THR A 504 32.85 -20.03 47.90
N ARG A 505 31.96 -20.94 48.21
CA ARG A 505 31.99 -21.70 49.43
C ARG A 505 32.16 -23.17 49.04
N PRO A 506 33.15 -23.88 49.57
CA PRO A 506 33.27 -25.31 49.33
C PRO A 506 32.16 -26.03 50.11
N SER A 507 31.36 -26.82 49.44
CA SER A 507 30.40 -27.74 50.06
C SER A 507 31.15 -28.93 50.57
N ALA A 508 31.07 -29.16 51.88
CA ALA A 508 31.39 -30.42 52.54
C ALA A 508 30.33 -31.46 52.17
N ASP A 509 30.77 -32.61 51.72
CA ASP A 509 29.98 -33.82 51.54
C ASP A 509 29.36 -34.29 52.88
N PRO A 510 28.16 -34.84 52.87
CA PRO A 510 27.98 -36.13 53.49
C PRO A 510 27.18 -37.13 52.63
N ALA A 511 27.81 -38.28 52.51
CA ALA A 511 27.34 -39.62 52.24
C ALA A 511 25.84 -39.92 52.11
N GLY A 512 25.52 -40.64 51.03
CA GLY A 512 24.75 -41.90 51.01
C GLY A 512 23.25 -41.82 51.25
N SER A 513 22.49 -42.05 50.23
CA SER A 513 21.37 -43.02 50.23
C SER A 513 20.74 -43.13 48.82
N GLU A 514 20.67 -44.36 48.35
CA GLU A 514 20.08 -44.77 47.07
C GLU A 514 18.57 -44.49 47.00
N PRO A 515 18.00 -44.23 45.84
CA PRO A 515 16.55 -44.23 45.68
C PRO A 515 16.04 -45.58 45.17
N ARG A 516 15.08 -46.13 45.89
CA ARG A 516 14.27 -47.28 45.46
C ARG A 516 13.34 -46.90 44.30
N ALA A 517 13.40 -47.74 43.27
CA ALA A 517 12.47 -47.80 42.18
C ALA A 517 11.03 -48.10 42.63
N ARG A 518 10.05 -47.39 42.07
CA ARG A 518 8.64 -47.84 42.03
C ARG A 518 8.17 -47.88 40.58
N THR A 519 7.85 -49.08 40.17
CA THR A 519 7.15 -49.49 38.96
C THR A 519 5.69 -49.02 38.93
N PRO A 520 5.07 -48.78 37.77
CA PRO A 520 3.64 -48.50 37.67
C PRO A 520 2.84 -49.75 37.33
N GLN A 521 1.64 -49.91 37.86
CA GLN A 521 0.56 -50.74 37.34
C GLN A 521 -0.80 -50.24 37.88
N PRO A 522 -1.94 -50.57 37.22
CA PRO A 522 -2.27 -50.74 35.81
C PRO A 522 -3.13 -49.58 35.28
#